data_22bff93f32b373274495326acd03487a
#
_entry.id   22bff93f32b373274495326acd03487a
#
_cell.length_a   1.000
_cell.length_b   1.000
_cell.length_c   1.000
_cell.angle_alpha   90.00
_cell.angle_beta   90.00
_cell.angle_gamma   90.00
#
_symmetry.space_group_name_H-M   'P 1'
#
loop_
_entity.id
_entity.type
_entity.pdbx_description
1 polymer ?
#
loop_
_entity_poly.entity_id
_entity_poly.type
_entity_poly.pdbx_seq_one_letter_code
_entity_poly.pdbx_strand_id
1 'polypeptide(L)'
;MGSKLENILILGIGGVGMHLARRLVHEGASVTVIETDPKLVQEAAETMDARVLKGNSMSLSSWRAAEAESMELMIAATNDDATNMLSALIADRFGIERKIVRVRSLDFEPGSVLPPEELKI
;
A
#
# COMPACT_ATOMS: atom_id res chain seq x y z
N MET A 1 2.89 -15.16 24.18
CA MET A 1 2.93 -14.28 23.55
C MET A 1 2.43 -14.32 22.26
N GLY A 2 1.44 -14.22 21.86
CA GLY A 2 1.03 -14.19 20.52
C GLY A 2 1.64 -13.01 19.78
N SER A 3 1.92 -13.18 18.53
CA SER A 3 2.34 -12.08 17.72
C SER A 3 1.14 -11.14 17.54
N LYS A 4 1.39 -9.86 17.54
CA LYS A 4 0.38 -8.88 17.19
C LYS A 4 0.07 -8.99 15.73
N LEU A 5 -1.20 -8.83 15.37
CA LEU A 5 -1.57 -8.63 13.98
C LEU A 5 -1.07 -7.27 13.55
N GLU A 6 -0.31 -7.24 12.47
CA GLU A 6 0.14 -6.00 11.88
C GLU A 6 -0.95 -5.45 10.98
N ASN A 7 -1.22 -4.15 11.08
CA ASN A 7 -2.18 -3.49 10.19
C ASN A 7 -1.44 -2.93 8.99
N ILE A 8 -1.72 -3.47 7.82
CA ILE A 8 -1.01 -3.14 6.59
C ILE A 8 -1.96 -2.62 5.54
N LEU A 9 -1.60 -1.49 4.96
CA LEU A 9 -2.33 -0.90 3.83
C LEU A 9 -1.57 -1.17 2.54
N ILE A 10 -2.25 -1.75 1.56
CA ILE A 10 -1.67 -2.01 0.25
C ILE A 10 -2.43 -1.21 -0.81
N LEU A 11 -1.69 -0.46 -1.61
CA LEU A 11 -2.23 0.32 -2.71
C LEU A 11 -1.89 -0.38 -4.02
N GLY A 12 -2.91 -0.83 -4.74
CA GLY A 12 -2.73 -1.52 -6.01
C GLY A 12 -2.48 -3.01 -5.85
N ILE A 13 -3.35 -3.83 -6.41
CA ILE A 13 -3.24 -5.28 -6.34
C ILE A 13 -3.19 -5.96 -7.71
N GLY A 14 -2.70 -5.26 -8.73
CA GLY A 14 -2.31 -5.90 -9.96
C GLY A 14 -0.96 -6.59 -9.74
N GLY A 15 -0.82 -7.82 -10.16
CA GLY A 15 0.45 -8.55 -10.09
C GLY A 15 1.09 -8.58 -8.70
N VAL A 16 2.10 -7.76 -8.51
CA VAL A 16 2.92 -7.76 -7.28
C VAL A 16 2.08 -7.52 -6.02
N GLY A 17 1.18 -6.53 -6.07
CA GLY A 17 0.36 -6.19 -4.91
C GLY A 17 -0.55 -7.32 -4.48
N MET A 18 -1.18 -7.99 -5.43
CA MET A 18 -2.05 -9.14 -5.13
C MET A 18 -1.26 -10.26 -4.45
N HIS A 19 -0.07 -10.54 -4.99
CA HIS A 19 0.79 -11.58 -4.46
C HIS A 19 1.22 -11.28 -3.02
N LEU A 20 1.64 -10.04 -2.77
CA LEU A 20 2.02 -9.59 -1.44
C LEU A 20 0.83 -9.64 -0.46
N ALA A 21 -0.33 -9.19 -0.90
CA ALA A 21 -1.52 -9.20 -0.06
C ALA A 21 -1.85 -10.60 0.41
N ARG A 22 -1.87 -11.57 -0.52
CA ARG A 22 -2.15 -12.97 -0.18
C ARG A 22 -1.14 -13.53 0.80
N ARG A 23 0.13 -13.22 0.59
CA ARG A 23 1.20 -13.71 1.46
C ARG A 23 1.06 -13.14 2.87
N LEU A 24 0.81 -11.84 2.98
CA LEU A 24 0.67 -11.18 4.27
C LEU A 24 -0.56 -11.65 5.03
N VAL A 25 -1.68 -11.85 4.34
CA VAL A 25 -2.88 -12.42 4.95
C VAL A 25 -2.58 -13.82 5.48
N HIS A 26 -1.89 -14.62 4.69
CA HIS A 26 -1.51 -15.97 5.09
C HIS A 26 -0.64 -15.98 6.34
N GLU A 27 0.20 -14.96 6.50
CA GLU A 27 1.09 -14.82 7.65
C GLU A 27 0.40 -14.19 8.87
N GLY A 28 -0.86 -13.88 8.77
CA GLY A 28 -1.65 -13.39 9.91
C GLY A 28 -1.78 -11.88 10.01
N ALA A 29 -1.31 -11.13 9.02
CA ALA A 29 -1.46 -9.67 9.04
C ALA A 29 -2.92 -9.28 8.76
N SER A 30 -3.33 -8.13 9.29
CA SER A 30 -4.61 -7.51 8.98
C SER A 30 -4.39 -6.58 7.79
N VAL A 31 -4.84 -7.01 6.62
CA VAL A 31 -4.56 -6.31 5.37
C VAL A 31 -5.77 -5.55 4.87
N THR A 32 -5.57 -4.28 4.53
CA THR A 32 -6.55 -3.43 3.86
C THR A 32 -5.97 -3.03 2.51
N VAL A 33 -6.78 -3.12 1.47
CA VAL A 33 -6.36 -2.86 0.09
C VAL A 33 -7.20 -1.73 -0.50
N ILE A 34 -6.56 -0.82 -1.23
CA ILE A 34 -7.24 0.17 -2.08
C ILE A 34 -6.89 -0.15 -3.53
N GLU A 35 -7.89 -0.37 -4.35
CA GLU A 35 -7.72 -0.74 -5.75
C GLU A 35 -8.80 -0.09 -6.61
N THR A 36 -8.45 0.39 -7.81
CA THR A 36 -9.41 1.03 -8.71
C THR A 36 -10.13 0.06 -9.63
N ASP A 37 -9.49 -1.04 -10.00
CA ASP A 37 -10.07 -2.00 -10.94
C ASP A 37 -11.11 -2.88 -10.25
N PRO A 38 -12.40 -2.76 -10.65
CA PRO A 38 -13.46 -3.53 -9.99
C PRO A 38 -13.28 -5.05 -10.10
N LYS A 39 -12.62 -5.53 -11.15
CA LYS A 39 -12.39 -6.97 -11.29
C LYS A 39 -11.38 -7.46 -10.27
N LEU A 40 -10.33 -6.68 -10.04
CA LEU A 40 -9.32 -7.01 -9.04
C LEU A 40 -9.89 -6.90 -7.63
N VAL A 41 -10.73 -5.89 -7.39
CA VAL A 41 -11.42 -5.74 -6.11
C VAL A 41 -12.26 -6.97 -5.82
N GLN A 42 -13.05 -7.42 -6.78
CA GLN A 42 -13.90 -8.59 -6.60
C GLN A 42 -13.07 -9.85 -6.38
N GLU A 43 -12.04 -10.05 -7.18
CA GLU A 43 -11.17 -11.23 -7.04
C GLU A 43 -10.54 -11.28 -5.65
N ALA A 44 -10.00 -10.17 -5.19
CA ALA A 44 -9.37 -10.11 -3.87
C ALA A 44 -10.38 -10.37 -2.75
N ALA A 45 -11.56 -9.75 -2.84
CA ALA A 45 -12.59 -9.92 -1.83
C ALA A 45 -13.08 -11.37 -1.72
N GLU A 46 -13.08 -12.10 -2.84
CA GLU A 46 -13.55 -13.48 -2.87
C GLU A 46 -12.48 -14.51 -2.50
N THR A 47 -11.20 -14.15 -2.63
CA THR A 47 -10.12 -15.14 -2.52
C THR A 47 -9.21 -14.96 -1.31
N MET A 48 -9.34 -13.88 -0.56
CA MET A 48 -8.51 -13.70 0.64
C MET A 48 -9.29 -12.97 1.73
N ASP A 49 -8.85 -13.17 2.96
CA ASP A 49 -9.45 -12.51 4.12
C ASP A 49 -8.76 -11.16 4.32
N ALA A 50 -9.10 -10.21 3.46
CA ALA A 50 -8.61 -8.85 3.53
C ALA A 50 -9.79 -7.89 3.37
N ARG A 51 -9.63 -6.69 3.91
CA ARG A 51 -10.59 -5.63 3.68
C ARG A 51 -10.23 -4.95 2.36
N VAL A 52 -11.08 -5.08 1.36
CA VAL A 52 -10.78 -4.58 0.02
C VAL A 52 -11.70 -3.42 -0.31
N LEU A 53 -11.12 -2.26 -0.59
CA LEU A 53 -11.84 -1.05 -0.90
C LEU A 53 -11.59 -0.67 -2.36
N LYS A 54 -12.68 -0.42 -3.09
CA LYS A 54 -12.56 0.14 -4.42
C LYS A 54 -12.38 1.65 -4.28
N GLY A 55 -11.28 2.17 -4.79
CA GLY A 55 -11.01 3.60 -4.69
C GLY A 55 -9.72 3.98 -5.37
N ASN A 56 -9.49 5.28 -5.44
CA ASN A 56 -8.27 5.84 -6.01
C ASN A 56 -7.31 6.19 -4.88
N SER A 57 -6.10 5.64 -4.92
CA SER A 57 -5.07 5.92 -3.92
C SER A 57 -4.60 7.38 -3.93
N MET A 58 -4.95 8.15 -4.96
CA MET A 58 -4.67 9.58 -4.98
C MET A 58 -5.82 10.41 -4.40
N SER A 59 -6.85 9.78 -3.89
CA SER A 59 -7.94 10.45 -3.21
C SER A 59 -7.81 10.26 -1.70
N LEU A 60 -7.70 11.33 -0.95
CA LEU A 60 -7.57 11.25 0.52
C LEU A 60 -8.79 10.59 1.17
N SER A 61 -9.95 10.68 0.53
CA SER A 61 -11.14 10.00 1.06
C SER A 61 -10.96 8.48 1.08
N SER A 62 -10.22 7.92 0.12
CA SER A 62 -9.92 6.49 0.13
C SER A 62 -9.04 6.12 1.32
N TRP A 63 -8.06 6.95 1.63
CA TRP A 63 -7.18 6.73 2.79
C TRP A 63 -7.97 6.80 4.10
N ARG A 64 -8.89 7.75 4.19
CA ARG A 64 -9.72 7.88 5.39
C ARG A 64 -10.67 6.69 5.54
N ALA A 65 -11.25 6.24 4.44
CA ALA A 65 -12.11 5.05 4.46
C ALA A 65 -11.34 3.80 4.87
N ALA A 66 -10.05 3.75 4.53
CA ALA A 66 -9.17 2.65 4.91
C ALA A 66 -8.67 2.77 6.35
N GLU A 67 -8.98 3.86 7.04
CA GLU A 67 -8.48 4.13 8.39
C GLU A 67 -6.96 4.16 8.43
N ALA A 68 -6.39 4.94 7.53
CA ALA A 68 -4.95 4.99 7.32
C ALA A 68 -4.16 5.31 8.59
N GLU A 69 -4.70 6.14 9.47
CA GLU A 69 -4.03 6.49 10.72
C GLU A 69 -3.80 5.30 11.66
N SER A 70 -4.51 4.20 11.44
CA SER A 70 -4.33 2.98 12.25
C SER A 70 -3.32 2.01 11.62
N MET A 71 -2.79 2.32 10.45
CA MET A 71 -1.89 1.42 9.73
C MET A 71 -0.47 1.52 10.25
N GLU A 72 0.22 0.40 10.30
CA GLU A 72 1.61 0.32 10.74
C GLU A 72 2.59 0.28 9.58
N LEU A 73 2.11 -0.16 8.42
CA LEU A 73 2.91 -0.28 7.21
C LEU A 73 2.04 0.06 6.00
N MET A 74 2.58 0.82 5.06
CA MET A 74 1.93 1.05 3.76
C MET A 74 2.82 0.51 2.66
N ILE A 75 2.22 -0.23 1.74
CA ILE A 75 2.91 -0.77 0.57
C ILE A 75 2.24 -0.20 -0.68
N ALA A 76 2.97 0.61 -1.43
CA ALA A 76 2.48 1.16 -2.69
C ALA A 76 3.01 0.32 -3.85
N ALA A 77 2.12 -0.43 -4.49
CA ALA A 77 2.47 -1.42 -5.50
C ALA A 77 1.68 -1.25 -6.80
N THR A 78 1.29 -0.01 -7.13
CA THR A 78 0.62 0.27 -8.40
C THR A 78 1.61 0.19 -9.55
N ASN A 79 1.12 0.31 -10.78
CA ASN A 79 1.98 0.33 -11.96
C ASN A 79 2.60 1.69 -12.24
N ASP A 80 2.27 2.70 -11.44
CA ASP A 80 2.73 4.06 -11.66
C ASP A 80 3.69 4.49 -10.56
N ASP A 81 4.96 4.70 -10.92
CA ASP A 81 5.99 5.10 -9.97
C ASP A 81 5.65 6.40 -9.25
N ALA A 82 5.11 7.38 -9.98
CA ALA A 82 4.77 8.68 -9.39
C ALA A 82 3.70 8.53 -8.31
N THR A 83 2.68 7.74 -8.59
CA THR A 83 1.62 7.43 -7.62
C THR A 83 2.20 6.75 -6.39
N ASN A 84 3.08 5.77 -6.62
CA ASN A 84 3.70 5.03 -5.52
C ASN A 84 4.56 5.95 -4.64
N MET A 85 5.34 6.82 -5.25
CA MET A 85 6.18 7.75 -4.50
C MET A 85 5.36 8.78 -3.74
N LEU A 86 4.35 9.37 -4.38
CA LEU A 86 3.49 10.35 -3.71
C LEU A 86 2.75 9.70 -2.54
N SER A 87 2.39 8.43 -2.68
CA SER A 87 1.73 7.69 -1.61
C SER A 87 2.57 7.63 -0.34
N ALA A 88 3.89 7.58 -0.46
CA ALA A 88 4.77 7.59 0.71
C ALA A 88 4.63 8.90 1.50
N LEU A 89 4.53 10.02 0.79
CA LEU A 89 4.33 11.32 1.45
C LEU A 89 2.95 11.40 2.11
N ILE A 90 1.93 10.87 1.45
CA ILE A 90 0.59 10.84 2.02
C ILE A 90 0.58 9.97 3.28
N ALA A 91 1.20 8.80 3.21
CA ALA A 91 1.30 7.88 4.35
C ALA A 91 2.00 8.56 5.53
N ASP A 92 3.08 9.30 5.26
CA ASP A 92 3.80 10.03 6.30
C ASP A 92 2.87 11.03 7.01
N ARG A 93 2.02 11.72 6.26
CA ARG A 93 1.07 12.69 6.83
C ARG A 93 -0.02 12.03 7.65
N PHE A 94 -0.35 10.78 7.39
CA PHE A 94 -1.26 9.99 8.22
C PHE A 94 -0.56 9.33 9.41
N GLY A 95 0.75 9.53 9.57
CA GLY A 95 1.49 8.98 10.69
C GLY A 95 1.98 7.56 10.50
N ILE A 96 1.93 7.04 9.28
CA ILE A 96 2.41 5.68 8.99
C ILE A 96 3.93 5.74 8.87
N GLU A 97 4.63 5.11 9.81
CA GLU A 97 6.09 5.22 9.86
C GLU A 97 6.80 4.36 8.82
N ARG A 98 6.28 3.16 8.54
CA ARG A 98 6.92 2.25 7.59
C ARG A 98 6.23 2.28 6.25
N LYS A 99 6.99 2.54 5.20
CA LYS A 99 6.49 2.61 3.83
C LYS A 99 7.41 1.81 2.93
N ILE A 100 6.80 1.00 2.09
CA ILE A 100 7.50 0.26 1.04
C ILE A 100 6.89 0.71 -0.27
N VAL A 101 7.72 1.14 -1.19
CA VAL A 101 7.26 1.72 -2.44
C VAL A 101 7.93 1.02 -3.61
N ARG A 102 7.10 0.53 -4.53
CA ARG A 102 7.58 -0.07 -5.76
C ARG A 102 7.96 1.04 -6.74
N VAL A 103 9.22 1.08 -7.14
CA VAL A 103 9.71 2.04 -8.12
C VAL A 103 10.54 1.28 -9.15
N ARG A 104 10.16 1.39 -10.42
CA ARG A 104 10.84 0.69 -11.51
C ARG A 104 11.89 1.55 -12.18
N SER A 105 11.77 2.88 -12.05
CA SER A 105 12.74 3.79 -12.65
C SER A 105 13.99 3.88 -11.80
N LEU A 106 15.16 3.77 -12.44
CA LEU A 106 16.46 3.91 -11.77
C LEU A 106 16.77 5.37 -11.43
N ASP A 107 15.96 6.31 -11.91
CA ASP A 107 16.19 7.74 -11.65
C ASP A 107 15.97 8.14 -10.19
N PHE A 108 15.37 7.24 -9.40
CA PHE A 108 15.04 7.53 -8.00
C PHE A 108 15.84 6.71 -7.00
N GLU A 109 17.00 6.21 -7.43
CA GLU A 109 17.89 5.48 -6.54
C GLU A 109 18.51 6.39 -5.48
N PRO A 110 19.02 5.83 -4.38
CA PRO A 110 19.78 6.60 -3.40
C PRO A 110 20.89 7.38 -4.07
N GLY A 111 21.02 8.66 -3.73
CA GLY A 111 22.00 9.54 -4.35
C GLY A 111 21.53 10.26 -5.60
N SER A 112 20.30 9.99 -6.05
CA SER A 112 19.73 10.69 -7.20
C SER A 112 19.22 12.07 -6.79
N VAL A 113 18.69 12.83 -7.76
CA VAL A 113 18.14 14.17 -7.50
C VAL A 113 16.96 14.10 -6.51
N LEU A 114 16.20 13.00 -6.54
CA LEU A 114 15.07 12.82 -5.64
C LEU A 114 15.23 11.46 -4.95
N PRO A 115 16.08 11.38 -3.92
CA PRO A 115 16.35 10.11 -3.26
C PRO A 115 15.21 9.69 -2.33
N PRO A 116 15.14 8.40 -1.98
CA PRO A 116 14.03 7.88 -1.16
C PRO A 116 13.79 8.63 0.14
N GLU A 117 14.82 9.06 0.83
CA GLU A 117 14.66 9.74 2.10
C GLU A 117 13.93 11.08 2.00
N GLU A 118 14.00 11.73 0.84
CA GLU A 118 13.25 12.97 0.60
C GLU A 118 11.76 12.67 0.46
N LEU A 119 11.41 11.46 0.13
CA LEU A 119 10.03 11.00 -0.02
C LEU A 119 9.50 10.32 1.23
N LYS A 120 10.28 10.32 2.29
CA LYS A 120 9.88 9.68 3.56
C LYS A 120 9.75 8.16 3.46
N ILE A 121 10.50 7.58 2.55
CA ILE A 121 10.53 6.13 2.37
C ILE A 121 11.64 5.51 3.22
#